data_44804afc639878e8fb46ac69efa37517
#
_entry.id   44804afc639878e8fb46ac69efa37517
#
_cell.length_a   1.000
_cell.length_b   1.000
_cell.length_c   1.000
_cell.angle_alpha   90.00
_cell.angle_beta   90.00
_cell.angle_gamma   90.00
#
_symmetry.space_group_name_H-M   'P 1'
#
loop_
_entity.id
_entity.type
_entity.pdbx_description
1 polymer ?
#
loop_
_entity_poly.entity_id
_entity_poly.type
_entity_poly.pdbx_seq_one_letter_code
_entity_poly.pdbx_strand_id
1 'polypeptide(L)'
;MNEVVVFRKCLTWAGLLLCVPALADEQIEQKDDIALPSPWSHQVEFGYQAHTGNSDSQSLNSRVKSEYTLGRHRTYGEWKFYKLDKNNKEDKRQSTYALQSDYKLGPKTYLYGSFYGTDSRYSAYFKDYTLSAGLGYQFAYTEDWVLELELGPGFRYQKPNQDEIDDDDIVFPDQVDEPIFRGNLKSEWQALTNLRFAAELTLVSGESNTSVDSDISLTNKITENIALKIRQSRQYHNRVPEGLSKADSVLSVNLSFQF
;
A
#
# COMPACT_ATOMS: atom_id res chain seq x y z
N MET A 1 -47.19 -31.51 31.26
CA MET A 1 -47.42 -30.06 31.23
C MET A 1 -46.12 -29.39 31.59
N ASN A 2 -45.34 -29.01 30.62
CA ASN A 2 -44.33 -27.95 30.65
C ASN A 2 -43.70 -27.86 29.23
N GLU A 3 -44.12 -26.85 28.53
CA GLU A 3 -43.61 -26.54 27.17
C GLU A 3 -42.19 -26.01 27.25
N VAL A 4 -41.31 -26.59 26.43
CA VAL A 4 -39.94 -26.12 26.20
C VAL A 4 -39.98 -25.23 24.95
N VAL A 5 -39.86 -23.90 25.14
CA VAL A 5 -39.73 -22.93 24.06
C VAL A 5 -38.30 -22.93 23.54
N VAL A 6 -38.13 -23.44 22.31
CA VAL A 6 -36.86 -23.41 21.58
C VAL A 6 -36.75 -22.05 20.85
N PHE A 7 -35.84 -21.17 21.28
CA PHE A 7 -35.47 -19.96 20.58
C PHE A 7 -34.55 -20.29 19.39
N ARG A 8 -35.09 -20.30 18.17
CA ARG A 8 -34.33 -20.29 16.92
C ARG A 8 -33.83 -18.87 16.66
N LYS A 9 -32.53 -18.66 16.80
CA LYS A 9 -31.87 -17.44 16.29
C LYS A 9 -31.75 -17.55 14.76
N CYS A 10 -32.58 -16.81 14.03
CA CYS A 10 -32.38 -16.55 12.60
C CYS A 10 -31.23 -15.58 12.42
N LEU A 11 -30.14 -16.06 11.85
CA LEU A 11 -29.03 -15.25 11.38
C LEU A 11 -29.41 -14.73 9.98
N THR A 12 -29.88 -13.50 9.88
CA THR A 12 -30.17 -12.86 8.60
C THR A 12 -28.86 -12.33 7.99
N TRP A 13 -28.39 -13.01 6.97
CA TRP A 13 -27.39 -12.50 6.05
C TRP A 13 -28.04 -11.38 5.22
N ALA A 14 -27.62 -10.13 5.45
CA ALA A 14 -27.93 -9.01 4.57
C ALA A 14 -27.04 -9.07 3.33
N GLY A 15 -27.53 -9.78 2.30
CA GLY A 15 -26.93 -9.71 0.97
C GLY A 15 -27.20 -8.33 0.37
N LEU A 16 -26.15 -7.54 0.16
CA LEU A 16 -26.21 -6.28 -0.60
C LEU A 16 -26.40 -6.61 -2.08
N LEU A 17 -27.64 -6.70 -2.52
CA LEU A 17 -28.02 -6.78 -3.94
C LEU A 17 -27.81 -5.38 -4.55
N LEU A 18 -26.74 -5.22 -5.32
CA LEU A 18 -26.61 -4.11 -6.25
C LEU A 18 -27.65 -4.26 -7.36
N CYS A 19 -28.80 -3.59 -7.23
CA CYS A 19 -29.73 -3.41 -8.31
C CYS A 19 -29.10 -2.49 -9.36
N VAL A 20 -28.72 -3.07 -10.51
CA VAL A 20 -28.44 -2.33 -11.73
C VAL A 20 -29.78 -2.04 -12.40
N PRO A 21 -30.18 -0.77 -12.59
CA PRO A 21 -31.35 -0.49 -13.41
C PRO A 21 -31.02 -0.78 -14.88
N ALA A 22 -31.78 -1.69 -15.47
CA ALA A 22 -31.81 -1.85 -16.91
C ALA A 22 -32.51 -0.62 -17.52
N LEU A 23 -31.74 0.27 -18.13
CA LEU A 23 -32.28 1.33 -18.97
C LEU A 23 -32.51 0.78 -20.37
N ALA A 24 -33.76 0.90 -20.80
CA ALA A 24 -34.23 0.54 -22.12
C ALA A 24 -33.56 1.40 -23.20
N ASP A 25 -33.26 0.74 -24.31
CA ASP A 25 -32.73 1.26 -25.53
C ASP A 25 -33.58 2.43 -26.09
N GLU A 26 -32.99 3.62 -26.13
CA GLU A 26 -33.37 4.67 -27.03
C GLU A 26 -32.20 4.88 -28.00
N GLN A 27 -32.42 4.49 -29.27
CA GLN A 27 -31.46 4.72 -30.34
C GLN A 27 -31.29 6.21 -30.57
N ILE A 28 -30.24 6.78 -29.96
CA ILE A 28 -29.74 8.11 -30.28
C ILE A 28 -28.56 7.94 -31.22
N GLU A 29 -28.64 8.61 -32.37
CA GLU A 29 -27.60 8.73 -33.41
C GLU A 29 -26.21 8.84 -32.74
N GLN A 30 -25.34 7.92 -33.12
CA GLN A 30 -23.94 7.87 -32.68
C GLN A 30 -23.19 9.07 -33.28
N LYS A 31 -23.20 10.19 -32.57
CA LYS A 31 -22.17 11.20 -32.71
C LYS A 31 -20.89 10.57 -32.15
N ASP A 32 -19.83 10.55 -32.95
CA ASP A 32 -18.51 10.09 -32.52
C ASP A 32 -18.05 10.91 -31.29
N ASP A 33 -18.54 10.57 -30.09
CA ASP A 33 -18.04 11.07 -28.87
C ASP A 33 -16.66 10.41 -28.64
N ILE A 34 -15.60 11.20 -28.84
CA ILE A 34 -14.26 10.85 -28.36
C ILE A 34 -14.44 10.56 -26.88
N ALA A 35 -14.51 9.29 -26.53
CA ALA A 35 -14.63 8.87 -25.14
C ALA A 35 -13.43 9.41 -24.38
N LEU A 36 -13.65 10.40 -23.51
CA LEU A 36 -12.61 10.90 -22.63
C LEU A 36 -12.10 9.73 -21.77
N PRO A 37 -10.78 9.59 -21.61
CA PRO A 37 -10.22 8.53 -20.80
C PRO A 37 -10.83 8.58 -19.39
N SER A 38 -11.15 7.43 -18.83
CA SER A 38 -11.69 7.32 -17.48
C SER A 38 -10.74 8.03 -16.49
N PRO A 39 -11.27 8.87 -15.57
CA PRO A 39 -10.45 9.47 -14.52
C PRO A 39 -9.95 8.46 -13.50
N TRP A 40 -10.46 7.22 -13.53
CA TRP A 40 -10.10 6.13 -12.65
C TRP A 40 -9.11 5.17 -13.30
N SER A 41 -8.13 4.72 -12.51
CA SER A 41 -7.24 3.62 -12.82
C SER A 41 -7.20 2.66 -11.63
N HIS A 42 -7.35 1.38 -11.89
CA HIS A 42 -7.33 0.34 -10.88
C HIS A 42 -6.22 -0.67 -11.19
N GLN A 43 -5.51 -1.08 -10.17
CA GLN A 43 -4.46 -2.09 -10.26
C GLN A 43 -4.61 -3.12 -9.15
N VAL A 44 -4.60 -4.39 -9.52
CA VAL A 44 -4.60 -5.52 -8.60
C VAL A 44 -3.37 -6.36 -8.87
N GLU A 45 -2.63 -6.68 -7.82
CA GLU A 45 -1.46 -7.55 -7.89
C GLU A 45 -1.67 -8.75 -6.96
N PHE A 46 -1.23 -9.90 -7.41
CA PHE A 46 -1.27 -11.14 -6.66
C PHE A 46 0.01 -11.92 -6.87
N GLY A 47 0.60 -12.39 -5.80
CA GLY A 47 1.77 -13.26 -5.81
C GLY A 47 1.64 -14.37 -4.78
N TYR A 48 2.01 -15.58 -5.17
CA TYR A 48 2.05 -16.75 -4.30
C TYR A 48 3.36 -17.49 -4.52
N GLN A 49 3.99 -17.93 -3.43
CA GLN A 49 5.20 -18.73 -3.46
C GLN A 49 5.05 -19.87 -2.44
N ALA A 50 5.40 -21.06 -2.86
CA ALA A 50 5.48 -22.23 -1.99
C ALA A 50 6.85 -22.88 -2.12
N HIS A 51 7.42 -23.29 -1.00
CA HIS A 51 8.64 -24.09 -0.91
C HIS A 51 8.35 -25.31 -0.06
N THR A 52 8.71 -26.49 -0.57
CA THR A 52 8.56 -27.78 0.12
C THR A 52 9.90 -28.49 0.17
N GLY A 53 10.20 -29.15 1.30
CA GLY A 53 11.47 -29.84 1.48
C GLY A 53 11.83 -30.03 2.95
N ASN A 54 13.08 -29.74 3.31
CA ASN A 54 13.53 -29.82 4.71
C ASN A 54 12.84 -28.80 5.62
N SER A 55 12.30 -27.72 5.05
CA SER A 55 11.39 -26.79 5.70
C SER A 55 10.32 -26.36 4.70
N ASP A 56 9.07 -26.40 5.12
CA ASP A 56 7.95 -25.95 4.30
C ASP A 56 7.69 -24.46 4.55
N SER A 57 7.55 -23.66 3.47
CA SER A 57 7.15 -22.27 3.59
C SER A 57 6.19 -21.90 2.46
N GLN A 58 5.21 -21.06 2.81
CA GLN A 58 4.22 -20.53 1.87
C GLN A 58 4.09 -19.03 2.11
N SER A 59 4.14 -18.23 1.07
CA SER A 59 3.87 -16.81 1.16
C SER A 59 2.79 -16.38 0.18
N LEU A 60 1.95 -15.48 0.66
CA LEU A 60 0.91 -14.83 -0.11
C LEU A 60 1.14 -13.32 -0.02
N ASN A 61 1.13 -12.66 -1.15
CA ASN A 61 1.09 -11.21 -1.21
C ASN A 61 0.01 -10.73 -2.18
N SER A 62 -0.68 -9.67 -1.82
CA SER A 62 -1.66 -9.03 -2.65
C SER A 62 -1.58 -7.52 -2.49
N ARG A 63 -1.96 -6.78 -3.54
CA ARG A 63 -2.03 -5.34 -3.56
C ARG A 63 -3.21 -4.89 -4.40
N VAL A 64 -3.95 -3.93 -3.88
CA VAL A 64 -4.99 -3.23 -4.60
C VAL A 64 -4.66 -1.74 -4.55
N LYS A 65 -4.61 -1.09 -5.70
CA LYS A 65 -4.45 0.36 -5.83
C LYS A 65 -5.58 0.90 -6.71
N SER A 66 -6.19 1.99 -6.26
CA SER A 66 -7.12 2.79 -7.04
C SER A 66 -6.63 4.21 -7.08
N GLU A 67 -6.65 4.84 -8.25
CA GLU A 67 -6.25 6.22 -8.45
C GLU A 67 -7.32 6.95 -9.24
N TYR A 68 -7.68 8.14 -8.76
CA TYR A 68 -8.58 9.08 -9.42
C TYR A 68 -7.81 10.34 -9.77
N THR A 69 -7.80 10.70 -11.05
CA THR A 69 -7.14 11.91 -11.53
C THR A 69 -8.10 12.71 -12.41
N LEU A 70 -8.47 13.91 -11.95
CA LEU A 70 -9.31 14.83 -12.70
C LEU A 70 -8.85 16.28 -12.50
N GLY A 71 -8.49 16.95 -13.60
CA GLY A 71 -8.04 18.33 -13.57
C GLY A 71 -6.79 18.54 -12.70
N ARG A 72 -6.95 19.25 -11.58
CA ARG A 72 -5.86 19.55 -10.64
C ARG A 72 -5.78 18.57 -9.46
N HIS A 73 -6.72 17.65 -9.35
CA HIS A 73 -6.80 16.68 -8.25
C HIS A 73 -6.29 15.32 -8.70
N ARG A 74 -5.44 14.72 -7.86
CA ARG A 74 -5.05 13.31 -7.92
C ARG A 74 -5.25 12.72 -6.52
N THR A 75 -6.00 11.65 -6.41
CA THR A 75 -6.20 10.94 -5.14
C THR A 75 -6.00 9.47 -5.39
N TYR A 76 -5.19 8.81 -4.57
CA TYR A 76 -5.06 7.37 -4.63
C TYR A 76 -5.19 6.72 -3.27
N GLY A 77 -5.73 5.50 -3.29
CA GLY A 77 -5.76 4.58 -2.17
C GLY A 77 -5.05 3.29 -2.53
N GLU A 78 -4.31 2.74 -1.59
CA GLU A 78 -3.58 1.49 -1.75
C GLU A 78 -3.70 0.64 -0.50
N TRP A 79 -3.92 -0.66 -0.69
CA TRP A 79 -3.83 -1.68 0.34
C TRP A 79 -2.89 -2.77 -0.12
N LYS A 80 -1.93 -3.14 0.74
CA LYS A 80 -1.02 -4.27 0.55
C LYS A 80 -1.23 -5.27 1.68
N PHE A 81 -1.20 -6.54 1.35
CA PHE A 81 -1.26 -7.64 2.30
C PHE A 81 -0.12 -8.62 2.03
N TYR A 82 0.57 -9.02 3.09
CA TYR A 82 1.61 -10.03 3.04
C TYR A 82 1.41 -11.02 4.18
N LYS A 83 1.50 -12.32 3.86
CA LYS A 83 1.48 -13.40 4.84
C LYS A 83 2.55 -14.43 4.48
N LEU A 84 3.28 -14.91 5.49
CA LEU A 84 4.25 -15.99 5.39
C LEU A 84 3.94 -17.01 6.47
N ASP A 85 3.76 -18.25 6.05
CA ASP A 85 3.65 -19.41 6.91
C ASP A 85 4.92 -20.26 6.75
N LYS A 86 5.54 -20.72 7.85
CA LYS A 86 6.65 -21.67 7.89
C LYS A 86 6.28 -22.87 8.73
N ASN A 87 6.46 -24.09 8.20
CA ASN A 87 6.15 -25.33 8.89
C ASN A 87 4.73 -25.34 9.47
N ASN A 88 3.74 -24.88 8.67
CA ASN A 88 2.33 -24.74 9.04
C ASN A 88 2.05 -23.79 10.23
N LYS A 89 2.96 -22.88 10.54
CA LYS A 89 2.76 -21.81 11.51
C LYS A 89 2.92 -20.44 10.83
N GLU A 90 2.08 -19.50 11.23
CA GLU A 90 2.20 -18.11 10.77
C GLU A 90 3.52 -17.51 11.30
N ASP A 91 4.41 -17.08 10.39
CA ASP A 91 5.71 -16.49 10.69
C ASP A 91 5.68 -14.97 10.50
N LYS A 92 4.97 -14.49 9.48
CA LYS A 92 4.77 -13.05 9.23
C LYS A 92 3.37 -12.78 8.71
N ARG A 93 2.78 -11.67 9.19
CA ARG A 93 1.55 -11.11 8.64
C ARG A 93 1.58 -9.59 8.75
N GLN A 94 1.42 -8.93 7.61
CA GLN A 94 1.46 -7.47 7.52
C GLN A 94 0.36 -6.96 6.59
N SER A 95 -0.31 -5.89 7.00
CA SER A 95 -1.19 -5.09 6.17
C SER A 95 -0.67 -3.66 6.12
N THR A 96 -0.60 -3.08 4.92
CA THR A 96 -0.19 -1.69 4.71
C THR A 96 -1.30 -0.95 4.00
N TYR A 97 -1.59 0.25 4.46
CA TYR A 97 -2.62 1.14 3.95
C TYR A 97 -1.96 2.46 3.55
N ALA A 98 -2.28 2.96 2.37
CA ALA A 98 -1.89 4.30 1.94
C ALA A 98 -3.10 5.02 1.35
N LEU A 99 -3.24 6.29 1.71
CA LEU A 99 -4.19 7.21 1.11
C LEU A 99 -3.49 8.53 0.91
N GLN A 100 -3.51 9.07 -0.31
CA GLN A 100 -2.93 10.37 -0.58
C GLN A 100 -3.83 11.16 -1.52
N SER A 101 -3.93 12.45 -1.27
CA SER A 101 -4.63 13.40 -2.13
C SER A 101 -3.72 14.57 -2.43
N ASP A 102 -3.61 14.91 -3.72
CA ASP A 102 -2.76 15.96 -4.26
C ASP A 102 -3.60 17.03 -4.95
N TYR A 103 -3.19 18.27 -4.78
CA TYR A 103 -3.77 19.41 -5.48
C TYR A 103 -2.69 20.22 -6.19
N LYS A 104 -2.71 20.28 -7.52
CA LYS A 104 -1.76 21.04 -8.34
C LYS A 104 -1.93 22.53 -8.15
N LEU A 105 -0.88 23.19 -7.65
CA LEU A 105 -0.78 24.65 -7.56
C LEU A 105 -0.30 25.27 -8.87
N GLY A 106 0.57 24.55 -9.58
CA GLY A 106 1.18 24.99 -10.84
C GLY A 106 1.62 23.80 -11.69
N PRO A 107 2.38 24.04 -12.76
CA PRO A 107 2.80 22.96 -13.67
C PRO A 107 3.64 21.87 -12.99
N LYS A 108 4.45 22.25 -12.00
CA LYS A 108 5.40 21.34 -11.32
C LYS A 108 5.20 21.20 -9.82
N THR A 109 4.39 22.07 -9.21
CA THR A 109 4.23 22.12 -7.74
C THR A 109 2.83 21.72 -7.35
N TYR A 110 2.70 20.92 -6.29
CA TYR A 110 1.43 20.52 -5.71
C TYR A 110 1.48 20.49 -4.19
N LEU A 111 0.31 20.62 -3.56
CA LEU A 111 0.09 20.29 -2.16
C LEU A 111 -0.27 18.83 -2.08
N TYR A 112 0.21 18.15 -1.05
CA TYR A 112 -0.23 16.80 -0.74
C TYR A 112 -0.70 16.69 0.71
N GLY A 113 -1.65 15.77 0.93
CA GLY A 113 -2.00 15.23 2.24
C GLY A 113 -2.01 13.72 2.16
N SER A 114 -1.30 13.04 3.06
CA SER A 114 -1.13 11.59 3.01
C SER A 114 -1.31 10.94 4.37
N PHE A 115 -1.94 9.77 4.36
CA PHE A 115 -1.98 8.81 5.45
C PHE A 115 -1.28 7.53 5.00
N TYR A 116 -0.39 7.03 5.84
CA TYR A 116 0.28 5.75 5.66
C TYR A 116 0.19 4.96 6.94
N GLY A 117 -0.18 3.68 6.86
CA GLY A 117 -0.34 2.83 8.03
C GLY A 117 0.15 1.41 7.76
N THR A 118 0.84 0.84 8.73
CA THR A 118 1.27 -0.56 8.73
C THR A 118 0.81 -1.24 10.02
N ASP A 119 0.11 -2.36 9.86
CA ASP A 119 -0.17 -3.33 10.92
C ASP A 119 0.68 -4.56 10.67
N SER A 120 1.61 -4.89 11.58
CA SER A 120 2.50 -6.03 11.44
C SER A 120 2.57 -6.83 12.73
N ARG A 121 2.31 -8.15 12.68
CA ARG A 121 2.29 -8.99 13.88
C ARG A 121 3.67 -9.38 14.39
N TYR A 122 4.66 -9.38 13.51
CA TYR A 122 5.98 -9.97 13.78
C TYR A 122 7.12 -9.00 13.43
N SER A 123 6.85 -7.70 13.45
CA SER A 123 7.87 -6.66 13.35
C SER A 123 8.04 -5.92 14.66
N ALA A 124 9.08 -5.09 14.75
CA ALA A 124 9.36 -4.27 15.93
C ALA A 124 8.17 -3.41 16.38
N TYR A 125 7.34 -2.99 15.42
CA TYR A 125 6.13 -2.20 15.68
C TYR A 125 4.90 -2.96 15.19
N PHE A 126 3.97 -3.21 16.13
CA PHE A 126 2.68 -3.80 15.82
C PHE A 126 1.81 -2.86 14.98
N LYS A 127 1.87 -1.56 15.25
CA LYS A 127 1.22 -0.49 14.49
C LYS A 127 2.19 0.65 14.25
N ASP A 128 2.22 1.13 13.03
CA ASP A 128 2.97 2.32 12.62
C ASP A 128 2.11 3.15 11.66
N TYR A 129 1.60 4.30 12.14
CA TYR A 129 0.70 5.16 11.37
C TYR A 129 1.32 6.55 11.27
N THR A 130 1.34 7.08 10.06
CA THR A 130 1.86 8.40 9.74
C THR A 130 0.80 9.21 8.98
N LEU A 131 0.51 10.41 9.48
CA LEU A 131 -0.26 11.42 8.79
C LEU A 131 0.68 12.58 8.45
N SER A 132 0.72 13.01 7.19
CA SER A 132 1.61 14.09 6.77
C SER A 132 0.95 14.97 5.71
N ALA A 133 1.41 16.22 5.60
CA ALA A 133 1.01 17.14 4.57
C ALA A 133 2.20 18.03 4.20
N GLY A 134 2.25 18.51 2.96
CA GLY A 134 3.36 19.33 2.53
C GLY A 134 3.32 19.71 1.06
N LEU A 135 4.50 19.97 0.53
CA LEU A 135 4.71 20.36 -0.86
C LEU A 135 5.38 19.24 -1.62
N GLY A 136 4.87 19.00 -2.82
CA GLY A 136 5.48 18.14 -3.82
C GLY A 136 5.98 18.95 -5.02
N TYR A 137 7.08 18.48 -5.60
CA TYR A 137 7.68 19.05 -6.80
C TYR A 137 7.99 17.99 -7.83
N GLN A 138 7.50 18.18 -9.06
CA GLN A 138 7.70 17.31 -10.21
C GLN A 138 8.93 17.81 -11.00
N PHE A 139 10.09 17.18 -10.81
CA PHE A 139 11.31 17.48 -11.58
C PHE A 139 11.17 17.07 -13.04
N ALA A 140 10.61 15.87 -13.26
CA ALA A 140 10.22 15.34 -14.56
C ALA A 140 8.80 14.77 -14.48
N TYR A 141 8.00 15.07 -15.49
CA TYR A 141 6.66 14.53 -15.64
C TYR A 141 6.36 14.40 -17.13
N THR A 142 6.90 13.36 -17.72
CA THR A 142 6.77 13.02 -19.14
C THR A 142 6.14 11.63 -19.27
N GLU A 143 5.81 11.20 -20.47
CA GLU A 143 5.31 9.85 -20.72
C GLU A 143 6.33 8.77 -20.37
N ASP A 144 7.63 9.07 -20.54
CA ASP A 144 8.70 8.11 -20.30
C ASP A 144 9.29 8.19 -18.90
N TRP A 145 9.22 9.36 -18.24
CA TRP A 145 9.87 9.55 -16.95
C TRP A 145 9.10 10.47 -16.03
N VAL A 146 8.82 9.96 -14.84
CA VAL A 146 8.27 10.71 -13.71
C VAL A 146 9.33 10.76 -12.61
N LEU A 147 9.61 11.95 -12.07
CA LEU A 147 10.46 12.16 -10.91
C LEU A 147 9.82 13.21 -10.01
N GLU A 148 9.37 12.79 -8.84
CA GLU A 148 8.66 13.61 -7.87
C GLU A 148 9.38 13.57 -6.51
N LEU A 149 9.44 14.72 -5.83
CA LEU A 149 9.91 14.84 -4.46
C LEU A 149 8.84 15.52 -3.62
N GLU A 150 8.52 14.93 -2.48
CA GLU A 150 7.60 15.47 -1.48
C GLU A 150 8.34 15.72 -0.18
N LEU A 151 8.05 16.84 0.46
CA LEU A 151 8.59 17.20 1.77
C LEU A 151 7.48 17.84 2.61
N GLY A 152 7.42 17.47 3.88
CA GLY A 152 6.45 18.08 4.79
C GLY A 152 6.51 17.56 6.21
N PRO A 153 5.93 18.32 7.15
CA PRO A 153 5.68 17.88 8.50
C PRO A 153 4.57 16.83 8.55
N GLY A 154 4.53 16.10 9.65
CA GLY A 154 3.49 15.13 9.93
C GLY A 154 3.45 14.77 11.39
N PHE A 155 2.66 13.75 11.66
CA PHE A 155 2.50 13.15 12.97
C PHE A 155 2.56 11.63 12.84
N ARG A 156 3.28 10.98 13.76
CA ARG A 156 3.42 9.53 13.80
C ARG A 156 2.86 8.97 15.09
N TYR A 157 2.10 7.89 14.96
CA TYR A 157 1.68 7.01 16.02
C TYR A 157 2.35 5.65 15.84
N GLN A 158 3.11 5.19 16.82
CA GLN A 158 3.67 3.84 16.81
C GLN A 158 3.33 3.11 18.11
N LYS A 159 2.95 1.84 17.97
CA LYS A 159 2.80 0.92 19.07
C LYS A 159 3.78 -0.23 18.88
N PRO A 160 4.75 -0.43 19.81
CA PRO A 160 5.66 -1.55 19.73
C PRO A 160 4.93 -2.88 19.90
N ASN A 161 5.54 -3.95 19.41
CA ASN A 161 5.03 -5.30 19.55
C ASN A 161 5.52 -5.88 20.88
N GLN A 162 4.68 -5.77 21.91
CA GLN A 162 5.02 -6.21 23.27
C GLN A 162 5.24 -7.73 23.38
N ASP A 163 4.68 -8.52 22.45
CA ASP A 163 4.88 -9.98 22.42
C ASP A 163 6.30 -10.38 21.92
N GLU A 164 7.01 -9.45 21.27
CA GLU A 164 8.35 -9.63 20.71
C GLU A 164 9.43 -8.84 21.48
N ILE A 165 9.07 -8.18 22.59
CA ILE A 165 9.97 -7.36 23.41
C ILE A 165 10.05 -8.00 24.79
N ASP A 166 11.26 -8.20 25.30
CA ASP A 166 11.49 -8.67 26.66
C ASP A 166 11.10 -7.60 27.68
N ASP A 167 10.53 -8.00 28.82
CA ASP A 167 9.99 -7.12 29.87
C ASP A 167 11.03 -6.16 30.50
N ASP A 168 12.32 -6.37 30.25
CA ASP A 168 13.44 -5.59 30.75
C ASP A 168 14.03 -4.60 29.73
N ASP A 169 13.50 -4.54 28.49
CA ASP A 169 13.93 -3.58 27.48
C ASP A 169 13.33 -2.18 27.74
N ILE A 170 14.05 -1.37 28.49
CA ILE A 170 13.64 -0.02 28.94
C ILE A 170 13.72 1.04 27.81
N VAL A 171 14.20 0.67 26.62
CA VAL A 171 14.56 1.63 25.56
C VAL A 171 13.34 2.13 24.78
N PHE A 172 12.23 1.39 24.78
CA PHE A 172 11.04 1.70 24.01
C PHE A 172 9.85 2.06 24.89
N PRO A 173 9.24 3.25 24.70
CA PRO A 173 7.97 3.57 25.35
C PRO A 173 6.86 2.64 24.85
N ASP A 174 5.85 2.40 25.68
CA ASP A 174 4.66 1.60 25.31
C ASP A 174 3.94 2.13 24.07
N GLN A 175 4.06 3.42 23.79
CA GLN A 175 3.44 4.11 22.68
C GLN A 175 4.26 5.35 22.31
N VAL A 176 4.38 5.62 21.01
CA VAL A 176 5.01 6.83 20.48
C VAL A 176 3.95 7.66 19.76
N ASP A 177 3.79 8.90 20.21
CA ASP A 177 2.96 9.94 19.58
C ASP A 177 3.84 11.17 19.40
N GLU A 178 4.30 11.44 18.17
CA GLU A 178 5.28 12.49 17.95
C GLU A 178 5.11 13.23 16.62
N PRO A 179 5.51 14.51 16.57
CA PRO A 179 5.70 15.20 15.30
C PRO A 179 6.87 14.60 14.53
N ILE A 180 6.73 14.54 13.20
CA ILE A 180 7.76 14.02 12.30
C ILE A 180 7.98 14.94 11.12
N PHE A 181 9.11 14.72 10.43
CA PHE A 181 9.35 15.22 9.09
C PHE A 181 9.34 14.05 8.11
N ARG A 182 8.56 14.17 7.01
CA ARG A 182 8.50 13.19 5.94
C ARG A 182 9.12 13.74 4.67
N GLY A 183 9.99 12.93 4.05
CA GLY A 183 10.46 13.09 2.69
C GLY A 183 10.08 11.86 1.86
N ASN A 184 9.59 12.06 0.64
CA ASN A 184 9.32 10.98 -0.31
C ASN A 184 9.89 11.33 -1.67
N LEU A 185 10.67 10.42 -2.24
CA LEU A 185 11.22 10.49 -3.59
C LEU A 185 10.64 9.35 -4.41
N LYS A 186 9.95 9.69 -5.50
CA LYS A 186 9.35 8.73 -6.42
C LYS A 186 9.93 8.93 -7.82
N SER A 187 10.36 7.83 -8.45
CA SER A 187 10.79 7.79 -9.84
C SER A 187 10.14 6.63 -10.57
N GLU A 188 9.57 6.90 -11.74
CA GLU A 188 9.07 5.89 -12.68
C GLU A 188 9.66 6.15 -14.04
N TRP A 189 10.30 5.13 -14.63
CA TRP A 189 10.94 5.22 -15.94
C TRP A 189 10.44 4.10 -16.86
N GLN A 190 9.85 4.50 -17.99
CA GLN A 190 9.45 3.62 -19.07
C GLN A 190 10.66 3.38 -19.99
N ALA A 191 11.48 2.36 -19.68
CA ALA A 191 12.70 2.06 -20.41
C ALA A 191 12.44 1.52 -21.83
N LEU A 192 11.36 0.72 -21.97
CA LEU A 192 10.87 0.18 -23.25
C LEU A 192 9.34 0.22 -23.22
N THR A 193 8.69 0.07 -24.37
CA THR A 193 7.22 0.06 -24.47
C THR A 193 6.54 -0.92 -23.51
N ASN A 194 7.20 -2.03 -23.22
CA ASN A 194 6.70 -3.08 -22.33
C ASN A 194 7.43 -3.15 -21.00
N LEU A 195 8.47 -2.34 -20.75
CA LEU A 195 9.32 -2.46 -19.56
C LEU A 195 9.38 -1.14 -18.79
N ARG A 196 8.93 -1.17 -17.53
CA ARG A 196 8.92 -0.04 -16.60
C ARG A 196 9.72 -0.35 -15.34
N PHE A 197 10.59 0.58 -14.97
CA PHE A 197 11.23 0.64 -13.66
C PHE A 197 10.51 1.64 -12.78
N ALA A 198 10.31 1.30 -11.52
CA ALA A 198 9.80 2.25 -10.53
C ALA A 198 10.62 2.10 -9.24
N ALA A 199 10.91 3.22 -8.62
CA ALA A 199 11.58 3.31 -7.33
C ALA A 199 10.89 4.37 -6.48
N GLU A 200 10.62 4.03 -5.23
CA GLU A 200 10.08 4.94 -4.23
C GLU A 200 10.89 4.82 -2.95
N LEU A 201 11.25 5.95 -2.37
CA LEU A 201 12.00 6.06 -1.13
C LEU A 201 11.26 7.02 -0.21
N THR A 202 10.81 6.54 0.94
CA THR A 202 10.18 7.36 1.98
C THR A 202 11.06 7.40 3.21
N LEU A 203 11.38 8.59 3.67
CA LEU A 203 12.06 8.88 4.92
C LEU A 203 11.06 9.49 5.89
N VAL A 204 10.94 8.93 7.09
CA VAL A 204 10.17 9.51 8.19
C VAL A 204 11.10 9.66 9.39
N SER A 205 11.32 10.89 9.84
CA SER A 205 12.21 11.21 10.94
C SER A 205 11.44 11.88 12.06
N GLY A 206 11.48 11.30 13.24
CA GLY A 206 10.96 11.82 14.49
C GLY A 206 12.02 11.80 15.58
N GLU A 207 11.65 12.16 16.80
CA GLU A 207 12.53 12.14 17.98
C GLU A 207 12.85 10.70 18.40
N SER A 208 11.84 9.82 18.38
CA SER A 208 11.99 8.42 18.84
C SER A 208 12.85 7.60 17.90
N ASN A 209 12.56 7.65 16.60
CA ASN A 209 13.32 6.93 15.58
C ASN A 209 13.18 7.55 14.18
N THR A 210 14.06 7.11 13.29
CA THR A 210 13.98 7.39 11.85
C THR A 210 13.74 6.09 11.10
N SER A 211 12.72 6.07 10.24
CA SER A 211 12.45 4.96 9.33
C SER A 211 12.74 5.34 7.87
N VAL A 212 13.18 4.37 7.12
CA VAL A 212 13.40 4.46 5.67
C VAL A 212 12.73 3.28 5.00
N ASP A 213 11.71 3.57 4.20
CA ASP A 213 11.02 2.59 3.38
C ASP A 213 11.46 2.75 1.93
N SER A 214 11.89 1.66 1.29
CA SER A 214 12.24 1.64 -0.13
C SER A 214 11.46 0.56 -0.86
N ASP A 215 10.90 0.91 -2.01
CA ASP A 215 10.16 0.01 -2.89
C ASP A 215 10.73 0.16 -4.31
N ILE A 216 11.35 -0.90 -4.83
CA ILE A 216 11.91 -0.92 -6.18
C ILE A 216 11.19 -2.00 -6.96
N SER A 217 10.73 -1.69 -8.16
CA SER A 217 10.04 -2.66 -8.99
C SER A 217 10.39 -2.58 -10.46
N LEU A 218 10.37 -3.74 -11.10
CA LEU A 218 10.47 -3.95 -12.52
C LEU A 218 9.17 -4.56 -13.02
N THR A 219 8.50 -3.90 -13.94
CA THR A 219 7.23 -4.35 -14.51
C THR A 219 7.43 -4.62 -16.00
N ASN A 220 7.10 -5.83 -16.43
CA ASN A 220 7.08 -6.20 -17.84
C ASN A 220 5.63 -6.47 -18.26
N LYS A 221 5.10 -5.68 -19.20
CA LYS A 221 3.75 -5.88 -19.77
C LYS A 221 3.77 -7.10 -20.69
N ILE A 222 2.85 -8.03 -20.42
CA ILE A 222 2.60 -9.22 -21.27
C ILE A 222 1.48 -8.91 -22.25
N THR A 223 0.44 -8.22 -21.78
CA THR A 223 -0.67 -7.68 -22.57
C THR A 223 -0.96 -6.25 -22.11
N GLU A 224 -1.97 -5.59 -22.70
CA GLU A 224 -2.41 -4.26 -22.27
C GLU A 224 -2.83 -4.21 -20.79
N ASN A 225 -3.45 -5.29 -20.31
CA ASN A 225 -4.04 -5.38 -18.98
C ASN A 225 -3.26 -6.27 -18.00
N ILE A 226 -2.27 -7.06 -18.49
CA ILE A 226 -1.55 -8.05 -17.67
C ILE A 226 -0.06 -7.78 -17.74
N ALA A 227 0.58 -7.73 -16.58
CA ALA A 227 2.02 -7.57 -16.46
C ALA A 227 2.62 -8.53 -15.42
N LEU A 228 3.87 -8.91 -15.62
CA LEU A 228 4.71 -9.54 -14.60
C LEU A 228 5.48 -8.45 -13.88
N LYS A 229 5.43 -8.46 -12.55
CA LYS A 229 6.10 -7.47 -11.70
C LYS A 229 7.01 -8.15 -10.70
N ILE A 230 8.28 -7.79 -10.73
CA ILE A 230 9.27 -8.14 -9.71
C ILE A 230 9.40 -6.92 -8.81
N ARG A 231 9.26 -7.10 -7.49
CA ARG A 231 9.34 -6.01 -6.51
C ARG A 231 10.23 -6.41 -5.35
N GLN A 232 11.07 -5.48 -4.93
CA GLN A 232 11.81 -5.52 -3.67
C GLN A 232 11.35 -4.37 -2.80
N SER A 233 10.76 -4.71 -1.65
CA SER A 233 10.41 -3.75 -0.60
C SER A 233 11.37 -3.94 0.56
N ARG A 234 11.87 -2.85 1.12
CA ARG A 234 12.73 -2.85 2.30
C ARG A 234 12.29 -1.77 3.26
N GLN A 235 12.12 -2.14 4.52
CA GLN A 235 11.85 -1.24 5.63
C GLN A 235 13.05 -1.25 6.57
N TYR A 236 13.52 -0.07 6.96
CA TYR A 236 14.63 0.10 7.89
C TYR A 236 14.22 1.04 9.01
N HIS A 237 14.56 0.67 10.26
CA HIS A 237 14.43 1.51 11.45
C HIS A 237 15.81 1.69 12.09
N ASN A 238 16.18 2.93 12.44
CA ASN A 238 17.47 3.18 13.08
C ASN A 238 17.50 2.67 14.53
N ARG A 239 16.35 2.60 15.19
CA ARG A 239 16.16 2.07 16.54
C ARG A 239 15.10 0.97 16.50
N VAL A 240 15.43 -0.17 17.05
CA VAL A 240 14.55 -1.33 17.25
C VAL A 240 14.87 -1.96 18.60
N PRO A 241 13.93 -2.68 19.24
CA PRO A 241 14.18 -3.45 20.44
C PRO A 241 15.38 -4.39 20.30
N GLU A 242 16.02 -4.71 21.42
CA GLU A 242 17.16 -5.63 21.45
C GLU A 242 16.73 -7.01 20.95
N GLY A 243 17.55 -7.62 20.11
CA GLY A 243 17.24 -8.92 19.50
C GLY A 243 16.48 -8.84 18.16
N LEU A 244 15.91 -7.70 17.79
CA LEU A 244 15.20 -7.55 16.50
C LEU A 244 16.09 -6.97 15.39
N SER A 245 15.78 -7.33 14.13
CA SER A 245 16.47 -6.80 12.96
C SER A 245 16.06 -5.36 12.68
N LYS A 246 17.03 -4.49 12.39
CA LYS A 246 16.78 -3.10 11.95
C LYS A 246 16.21 -3.01 10.53
N ALA A 247 16.30 -4.07 9.75
CA ALA A 247 15.86 -4.06 8.37
C ALA A 247 15.09 -5.33 8.03
N ASP A 248 13.91 -5.15 7.47
CA ASP A 248 13.12 -6.19 6.83
C ASP A 248 13.11 -5.98 5.33
N SER A 249 13.25 -7.07 4.56
CA SER A 249 13.23 -7.02 3.09
C SER A 249 12.39 -8.17 2.53
N VAL A 250 11.56 -7.83 1.55
CA VAL A 250 10.72 -8.80 0.84
C VAL A 250 10.96 -8.64 -0.66
N LEU A 251 11.37 -9.74 -1.31
CA LEU A 251 11.40 -9.86 -2.76
C LEU A 251 10.18 -10.65 -3.20
N SER A 252 9.40 -10.11 -4.12
CA SER A 252 8.19 -10.76 -4.63
C SER A 252 8.12 -10.73 -6.15
N VAL A 253 7.47 -11.76 -6.71
CA VAL A 253 7.12 -11.85 -8.13
C VAL A 253 5.60 -11.95 -8.21
N ASN A 254 4.98 -11.01 -8.90
CA ASN A 254 3.52 -10.84 -8.91
C ASN A 254 2.99 -10.78 -10.33
N LEU A 255 1.80 -11.31 -10.54
CA LEU A 255 0.96 -10.93 -11.67
C LEU A 255 0.19 -9.66 -11.31
N SER A 256 0.22 -8.68 -12.20
CA SER A 256 -0.46 -7.38 -12.05
C SER A 256 -1.53 -7.26 -13.14
N PHE A 257 -2.72 -6.88 -12.73
CA PHE A 257 -3.86 -6.62 -13.60
C PHE A 257 -4.22 -5.14 -13.49
N GLN A 258 -4.39 -4.48 -14.65
CA GLN A 258 -4.72 -3.06 -14.74
C GLN A 258 -5.98 -2.86 -15.59
N PHE A 259 -6.93 -2.02 -15.12
CA PHE A 259 -8.20 -1.66 -15.77
C PHE A 259 -8.70 -0.29 -15.32
#